data_24aa80465eabce5a7d032cabebcc1c45
#
_entry.id   24aa80465eabce5a7d032cabebcc1c45
#
_cell.length_a   1.000
_cell.length_b   1.000
_cell.length_c   1.000
_cell.angle_alpha   90.00
_cell.angle_beta   90.00
_cell.angle_gamma   90.00
#
_symmetry.space_group_name_H-M   'P 1'
#
loop_
_entity.id
_entity.type
_entity.pdbx_description
1 polymer ?
#
loop_
_entity_poly.entity_id
_entity_poly.type
_entity_poly.pdbx_seq_one_letter_code
_entity_poly.pdbx_strand_id
1 'polypeptide(L)'
;TVNPFYAEVPGAVTAAMDALAARTGRQYHLADYAGHPDADRVIVIMGSGAQTAAETAGYLAERGERVGVVTVRLYRPFPADAVLAALPATARRVAVLDRTKEPGSLGEPLFLDLLSALAEAHAAGTREAMPVVTGGRYGLSSKEFTPGMVAGVYADLAADHPKPRFTIGITDDVSGLSLDYGELDIEPAGTIRAVFFGLGSDGTVGANKNTIKILGGDAGLNAQGYFVYDSKKSGSQTVSHLRFGPAPIRAPYLVPNAPFVGCHQAELLERTDVLGRAARGATLLLNTPHPPEEAWDALPRPVQEQILAKEISFYVIDADAVASAAGLPGRTNTVLQTCFFAISGVLPREQAIEAIKTSITKTYGRRGADVVARNHAAVDKTLAELHQVTIPATATASRGLPDLVPADAPEFVRRVTAEMMAGRGDALPVSALPVDGSYPSGTTQYEKRNVSELVAEWDPDLCIQCGNCSFVCPHSVIRSKFYDQAELAEAPDGFASMPLDARGLPDTRYSLQVYLEDCTGCALCVEACPVSSPSEPGQRAIN
;
A
#
# COMPACT_ATOMS: atom_id res chain seq x y z
N THR A 1 39.59 -21.67 11.13
CA THR A 1 38.77 -20.58 11.70
C THR A 1 38.14 -19.75 10.57
N VAL A 2 37.04 -19.07 10.84
CA VAL A 2 36.34 -18.21 9.86
C VAL A 2 36.91 -16.77 9.83
N ASN A 3 37.66 -16.37 10.86
CA ASN A 3 38.13 -15.00 11.03
C ASN A 3 38.92 -14.41 9.84
N PRO A 4 39.84 -15.15 9.18
CA PRO A 4 40.52 -14.60 7.99
C PRO A 4 39.55 -14.26 6.86
N PHE A 5 38.51 -15.06 6.65
CA PHE A 5 37.49 -14.77 5.62
C PHE A 5 36.69 -13.50 5.95
N TYR A 6 36.32 -13.32 7.21
CA TYR A 6 35.63 -12.08 7.61
C TYR A 6 36.54 -10.85 7.48
N ALA A 7 37.84 -10.97 7.72
CA ALA A 7 38.79 -9.88 7.56
C ALA A 7 38.91 -9.37 6.10
N GLU A 8 38.70 -10.24 5.11
CA GLU A 8 38.73 -9.89 3.70
C GLU A 8 37.45 -9.18 3.20
N VAL A 9 36.31 -9.35 3.89
CA VAL A 9 34.98 -8.86 3.43
C VAL A 9 34.97 -7.34 3.22
N PRO A 10 35.46 -6.48 4.14
CA PRO A 10 35.43 -5.03 3.94
C PRO A 10 36.16 -4.59 2.67
N GLY A 11 37.34 -5.15 2.39
CA GLY A 11 38.10 -4.88 1.16
C GLY A 11 37.36 -5.32 -0.09
N ALA A 12 36.79 -6.52 -0.10
CA ALA A 12 36.02 -7.04 -1.22
C ALA A 12 34.76 -6.20 -1.51
N VAL A 13 34.03 -5.76 -0.48
CA VAL A 13 32.85 -4.91 -0.61
C VAL A 13 33.25 -3.52 -1.14
N THR A 14 34.31 -2.92 -0.63
CA THR A 14 34.83 -1.63 -1.11
C THR A 14 35.21 -1.72 -2.61
N ALA A 15 35.94 -2.74 -3.03
CA ALA A 15 36.30 -2.94 -4.43
C ALA A 15 35.06 -3.10 -5.33
N ALA A 16 34.01 -3.78 -4.86
CA ALA A 16 32.77 -3.90 -5.59
C ALA A 16 32.01 -2.55 -5.71
N MET A 17 31.99 -1.75 -4.64
CA MET A 17 31.42 -0.39 -4.64
C MET A 17 32.17 0.55 -5.61
N ASP A 18 33.50 0.48 -5.65
CA ASP A 18 34.33 1.25 -6.58
C ASP A 18 34.09 0.84 -8.04
N ALA A 19 33.97 -0.45 -8.29
CA ALA A 19 33.61 -0.96 -9.61
C ALA A 19 32.20 -0.51 -10.07
N LEU A 20 31.25 -0.42 -9.14
CA LEU A 20 29.94 0.15 -9.41
C LEU A 20 30.02 1.65 -9.71
N ALA A 21 30.80 2.40 -8.92
CA ALA A 21 31.03 3.83 -9.12
C ALA A 21 31.62 4.14 -10.50
N ALA A 22 32.62 3.36 -10.92
CA ALA A 22 33.23 3.50 -12.23
C ALA A 22 32.23 3.32 -13.40
N ARG A 23 31.17 2.52 -13.21
CA ARG A 23 30.15 2.25 -14.23
C ARG A 23 28.97 3.21 -14.20
N THR A 24 28.62 3.72 -13.03
CA THR A 24 27.36 4.46 -12.80
C THR A 24 27.55 5.89 -12.33
N GLY A 25 28.77 6.28 -11.94
CA GLY A 25 29.07 7.54 -11.28
C GLY A 25 28.58 7.64 -9.82
N ARG A 26 27.98 6.55 -9.27
CA ARG A 26 27.45 6.52 -7.90
C ARG A 26 28.43 5.84 -6.96
N GLN A 27 29.11 6.64 -6.12
CA GLN A 27 30.01 6.13 -5.10
C GLN A 27 29.27 5.79 -3.82
N TYR A 28 29.58 4.63 -3.26
CA TYR A 28 29.15 4.18 -1.93
C TYR A 28 30.35 3.74 -1.11
N HIS A 29 30.25 3.86 0.23
CA HIS A 29 31.26 3.41 1.18
C HIS A 29 30.64 2.44 2.20
N LEU A 30 31.47 1.79 3.01
CA LEU A 30 31.00 0.87 4.06
C LEU A 30 30.09 1.57 5.07
N ALA A 31 30.33 2.87 5.29
CA ALA A 31 29.43 3.79 5.97
C ALA A 31 29.49 5.16 5.27
N ASP A 32 28.34 5.79 5.06
CA ASP A 32 28.22 7.10 4.43
C ASP A 32 27.61 8.10 5.42
N TYR A 33 28.04 9.36 5.33
CA TYR A 33 27.49 10.48 6.10
C TYR A 33 26.67 11.41 5.20
N ALA A 34 25.55 11.93 5.73
CA ALA A 34 24.77 13.01 5.13
C ALA A 34 24.26 13.97 6.23
N GLY A 35 24.19 15.27 5.92
CA GLY A 35 23.70 16.30 6.82
C GLY A 35 24.70 17.45 7.03
N HIS A 36 24.56 18.18 8.15
CA HIS A 36 25.43 19.31 8.47
C HIS A 36 26.85 18.81 8.78
N PRO A 37 27.94 19.42 8.20
CA PRO A 37 29.30 18.95 8.41
C PRO A 37 29.73 18.96 9.88
N ASP A 38 29.26 19.94 10.67
CA ASP A 38 29.50 20.04 12.11
C ASP A 38 28.30 19.63 12.95
N ALA A 39 27.64 18.55 12.58
CA ALA A 39 26.46 18.04 13.32
C ALA A 39 26.84 17.70 14.77
N ASP A 40 26.01 18.14 15.71
CA ASP A 40 26.11 17.77 17.13
C ASP A 40 25.12 16.66 17.54
N ARG A 41 24.09 16.44 16.72
CA ARG A 41 23.09 15.36 16.84
C ARG A 41 23.13 14.49 15.60
N VAL A 42 23.38 13.21 15.76
CA VAL A 42 23.53 12.27 14.63
C VAL A 42 22.67 11.03 14.85
N ILE A 43 21.99 10.61 13.79
CA ILE A 43 21.34 9.31 13.73
C ILE A 43 22.29 8.32 13.05
N VAL A 44 22.44 7.11 13.62
CA VAL A 44 23.13 5.98 12.99
C VAL A 44 22.09 4.92 12.68
N ILE A 45 22.01 4.51 11.43
CA ILE A 45 20.92 3.65 10.92
C ILE A 45 21.41 2.83 9.73
N MET A 46 20.73 1.71 9.44
CA MET A 46 20.96 0.90 8.24
C MET A 46 19.64 0.57 7.52
N GLY A 47 19.77 0.12 6.28
CA GLY A 47 18.62 -0.33 5.46
C GLY A 47 17.79 0.83 4.89
N SER A 48 16.52 0.56 4.54
CA SER A 48 15.66 1.51 3.82
C SER A 48 15.35 2.79 4.62
N GLY A 49 15.27 2.71 5.95
CA GLY A 49 15.05 3.88 6.81
C GLY A 49 16.17 4.91 6.74
N ALA A 50 17.39 4.49 6.38
CA ALA A 50 18.52 5.40 6.24
C ALA A 50 18.30 6.49 5.17
N GLN A 51 17.56 6.18 4.11
CA GLN A 51 17.26 7.13 3.05
C GLN A 51 16.28 8.21 3.53
N THR A 52 15.23 7.82 4.27
CA THR A 52 14.33 8.79 4.93
C THR A 52 15.10 9.69 5.90
N ALA A 53 15.99 9.10 6.71
CA ALA A 53 16.80 9.85 7.66
C ALA A 53 17.75 10.83 6.94
N ALA A 54 18.39 10.42 5.83
CA ALA A 54 19.30 11.27 5.06
C ALA A 54 18.58 12.46 4.40
N GLU A 55 17.44 12.23 3.76
CA GLU A 55 16.62 13.30 3.16
C GLU A 55 16.15 14.29 4.24
N THR A 56 15.69 13.77 5.39
CA THR A 56 15.26 14.64 6.49
C THR A 56 16.40 15.42 7.12
N ALA A 57 17.56 14.78 7.32
CA ALA A 57 18.75 15.46 7.84
C ALA A 57 19.23 16.57 6.89
N GLY A 58 19.22 16.33 5.57
CA GLY A 58 19.52 17.34 4.57
C GLY A 58 18.56 18.53 4.63
N TYR A 59 17.25 18.24 4.66
CA TYR A 59 16.21 19.27 4.77
C TYR A 59 16.35 20.14 6.03
N LEU A 60 16.65 19.54 7.18
CA LEU A 60 16.85 20.25 8.44
C LEU A 60 18.18 21.03 8.46
N ALA A 61 19.25 20.45 7.91
CA ALA A 61 20.55 21.10 7.82
C ALA A 61 20.51 22.36 6.93
N GLU A 62 19.79 22.33 5.81
CA GLU A 62 19.55 23.52 4.97
C GLU A 62 18.82 24.65 5.72
N ARG A 63 18.15 24.34 6.83
CA ARG A 63 17.45 25.29 7.71
C ARG A 63 18.24 25.66 8.96
N GLY A 64 19.52 25.30 8.98
CA GLY A 64 20.46 25.67 10.04
C GLY A 64 20.52 24.70 11.22
N GLU A 65 19.81 23.56 11.17
CA GLU A 65 19.90 22.53 12.20
C GLU A 65 21.23 21.76 12.08
N ARG A 66 21.92 21.58 13.19
CA ARG A 66 23.19 20.84 13.24
C ARG A 66 22.94 19.35 13.43
N VAL A 67 22.29 18.73 12.44
CA VAL A 67 21.90 17.33 12.43
C VAL A 67 22.54 16.59 11.26
N GLY A 68 22.72 15.28 11.44
CA GLY A 68 23.26 14.42 10.39
C GLY A 68 22.90 12.95 10.61
N VAL A 69 23.18 12.14 9.61
CA VAL A 69 22.95 10.69 9.63
C VAL A 69 24.16 9.94 9.11
N VAL A 70 24.54 8.88 9.80
CA VAL A 70 25.49 7.87 9.33
C VAL A 70 24.69 6.66 8.87
N THR A 71 24.82 6.33 7.58
CA THR A 71 24.20 5.14 6.97
C THR A 71 25.21 4.01 6.98
N VAL A 72 24.95 2.95 7.74
CA VAL A 72 25.77 1.73 7.75
C VAL A 72 25.35 0.84 6.58
N ARG A 73 26.26 0.56 5.64
CA ARG A 73 26.00 -0.26 4.46
C ARG A 73 26.53 -1.68 4.59
N LEU A 74 27.71 -1.85 5.18
CA LEU A 74 28.21 -3.17 5.59
C LEU A 74 27.96 -3.32 7.09
N TYR A 75 27.12 -4.29 7.46
CA TYR A 75 26.80 -4.52 8.88
C TYR A 75 27.64 -5.66 9.49
N ARG A 76 27.95 -6.69 8.72
CA ARG A 76 28.79 -7.83 9.19
C ARG A 76 29.84 -8.20 8.13
N PRO A 77 31.11 -8.28 8.53
CA PRO A 77 31.67 -7.85 9.83
C PRO A 77 31.45 -6.35 10.07
N PHE A 78 31.31 -5.95 11.34
CA PHE A 78 31.05 -4.54 11.65
C PHE A 78 32.29 -3.68 11.33
N PRO A 79 32.21 -2.70 10.42
CA PRO A 79 33.35 -1.92 9.99
C PRO A 79 33.57 -0.71 10.92
N ALA A 80 33.99 -0.96 12.16
CA ALA A 80 34.08 0.05 13.22
C ALA A 80 34.84 1.31 12.76
N ASP A 81 36.01 1.16 12.14
CA ASP A 81 36.82 2.29 11.67
C ASP A 81 36.07 3.16 10.64
N ALA A 82 35.37 2.53 9.70
CA ALA A 82 34.62 3.25 8.67
C ALA A 82 33.41 3.99 9.28
N VAL A 83 32.70 3.37 10.22
CA VAL A 83 31.54 4.00 10.89
C VAL A 83 32.01 5.16 11.78
N LEU A 84 33.10 5.00 12.53
CA LEU A 84 33.67 6.06 13.37
C LEU A 84 34.22 7.21 12.54
N ALA A 85 34.86 6.92 11.40
CA ALA A 85 35.33 7.93 10.47
C ALA A 85 34.19 8.73 9.82
N ALA A 86 33.05 8.10 9.57
CA ALA A 86 31.86 8.76 9.05
C ALA A 86 31.13 9.62 10.11
N LEU A 87 31.34 9.36 11.40
CA LEU A 87 30.70 10.10 12.48
C LEU A 87 31.47 11.42 12.78
N PRO A 88 30.86 12.61 12.60
CA PRO A 88 31.49 13.89 12.86
C PRO A 88 32.15 13.97 14.24
N ALA A 89 33.31 14.55 14.33
CA ALA A 89 33.99 14.77 15.61
C ALA A 89 33.18 15.66 16.57
N THR A 90 32.34 16.53 16.01
CA THR A 90 31.42 17.42 16.73
C THR A 90 30.22 16.72 17.31
N ALA A 91 29.94 15.44 16.94
CA ALA A 91 28.77 14.68 17.41
C ALA A 91 28.82 14.46 18.93
N ARG A 92 27.92 15.07 19.66
CA ARG A 92 27.78 14.97 21.12
C ARG A 92 26.66 14.04 21.52
N ARG A 93 25.66 13.84 20.67
CA ARG A 93 24.47 13.02 20.91
C ARG A 93 24.19 12.15 19.69
N VAL A 94 24.05 10.88 19.90
CA VAL A 94 23.88 9.89 18.83
C VAL A 94 22.68 8.99 19.15
N ALA A 95 21.69 8.95 18.25
CA ALA A 95 20.63 7.96 18.30
C ALA A 95 20.94 6.83 17.33
N VAL A 96 20.95 5.60 17.80
CA VAL A 96 21.10 4.42 16.94
C VAL A 96 19.72 3.80 16.71
N LEU A 97 19.35 3.67 15.46
CA LEU A 97 18.04 3.14 15.09
C LEU A 97 18.15 1.73 14.53
N ASP A 98 17.53 0.80 15.22
CA ASP A 98 17.44 -0.61 14.83
C ASP A 98 15.99 -0.96 14.43
N ARG A 99 15.84 -1.67 13.30
CA ARG A 99 14.55 -2.20 12.84
C ARG A 99 14.34 -3.64 13.34
N THR A 100 14.66 -3.85 14.60
CA THR A 100 14.51 -5.12 15.29
C THR A 100 14.24 -4.91 16.78
N LYS A 101 13.75 -5.93 17.45
CA LYS A 101 13.67 -6.06 18.91
C LYS A 101 14.51 -7.26 19.31
N GLU A 102 15.45 -7.05 20.23
CA GLU A 102 16.30 -8.11 20.77
C GLU A 102 15.87 -8.42 22.22
N PRO A 103 14.94 -9.38 22.43
CA PRO A 103 14.46 -9.70 23.77
C PRO A 103 15.58 -10.22 24.66
N GLY A 104 15.66 -9.69 25.90
CA GLY A 104 16.67 -10.09 26.90
C GLY A 104 18.05 -9.46 26.72
N SER A 105 18.29 -8.71 25.65
CA SER A 105 19.52 -7.96 25.45
C SER A 105 19.47 -6.57 26.11
N LEU A 106 20.66 -6.01 26.41
CA LEU A 106 20.80 -4.63 26.91
C LEU A 106 20.47 -3.58 25.84
N GLY A 107 20.38 -3.96 24.58
CA GLY A 107 20.03 -3.09 23.46
C GLY A 107 19.97 -3.88 22.16
N GLU A 108 19.55 -3.24 21.11
CA GLU A 108 19.48 -3.80 19.77
C GLU A 108 20.89 -3.93 19.15
N PRO A 109 21.08 -4.79 18.13
CA PRO A 109 22.41 -5.16 17.65
C PRO A 109 23.27 -4.02 17.16
N LEU A 110 22.75 -3.10 16.31
CA LEU A 110 23.53 -1.97 15.79
C LEU A 110 23.90 -1.01 16.93
N PHE A 111 22.97 -0.79 17.88
CA PHE A 111 23.25 0.04 19.05
C PHE A 111 24.42 -0.51 19.86
N LEU A 112 24.46 -1.83 20.14
CA LEU A 112 25.52 -2.46 20.91
C LEU A 112 26.85 -2.42 20.19
N ASP A 113 26.88 -2.68 18.88
CA ASP A 113 28.11 -2.62 18.07
C ASP A 113 28.70 -1.21 18.05
N LEU A 114 27.86 -0.19 17.82
CA LEU A 114 28.35 1.19 17.82
C LEU A 114 28.85 1.64 19.20
N LEU A 115 28.12 1.28 20.26
CA LEU A 115 28.52 1.61 21.63
C LEU A 115 29.87 0.98 21.99
N SER A 116 30.11 -0.29 21.62
CA SER A 116 31.39 -0.97 21.79
C SER A 116 32.50 -0.28 21.00
N ALA A 117 32.27 0.02 19.72
CA ALA A 117 33.26 0.70 18.86
C ALA A 117 33.65 2.09 19.40
N LEU A 118 32.67 2.87 19.87
CA LEU A 118 32.91 4.17 20.49
C LEU A 118 33.69 4.06 21.81
N ALA A 119 33.39 3.07 22.65
CA ALA A 119 34.07 2.83 23.92
C ALA A 119 35.54 2.40 23.68
N GLU A 120 35.79 1.51 22.72
CA GLU A 120 37.16 1.10 22.33
C GLU A 120 37.95 2.26 21.75
N ALA A 121 37.38 3.07 20.87
CA ALA A 121 38.05 4.27 20.29
C ALA A 121 38.38 5.32 21.35
N HIS A 122 37.48 5.53 22.32
CA HIS A 122 37.72 6.44 23.44
C HIS A 122 38.82 5.90 24.36
N ALA A 123 38.78 4.62 24.71
CA ALA A 123 39.83 3.98 25.54
C ALA A 123 41.21 3.99 24.85
N ALA A 124 41.27 3.86 23.52
CA ALA A 124 42.48 3.95 22.71
C ALA A 124 42.96 5.41 22.48
N GLY A 125 42.20 6.41 22.92
CA GLY A 125 42.54 7.83 22.72
C GLY A 125 42.35 8.35 21.28
N THR A 126 41.74 7.53 20.40
CA THR A 126 41.47 7.93 19.01
C THR A 126 40.21 8.79 18.90
N ARG A 127 39.34 8.77 19.93
CA ARG A 127 38.21 9.68 20.09
C ARG A 127 38.26 10.38 21.44
N GLU A 128 38.36 11.69 21.43
CA GLU A 128 38.58 12.52 22.65
C GLU A 128 37.37 12.45 23.60
N ALA A 129 36.15 12.55 23.07
CA ALA A 129 34.91 12.55 23.87
C ALA A 129 33.94 11.43 23.48
N MET A 130 33.37 10.80 24.51
CA MET A 130 32.27 9.83 24.34
C MET A 130 30.96 10.60 24.19
N PRO A 131 30.22 10.45 23.06
CA PRO A 131 28.90 11.06 22.93
C PRO A 131 27.89 10.37 23.85
N VAL A 132 26.77 11.07 24.14
CA VAL A 132 25.59 10.41 24.71
C VAL A 132 24.96 9.55 23.60
N VAL A 133 24.84 8.25 23.83
CA VAL A 133 24.29 7.30 22.84
C VAL A 133 22.96 6.76 23.33
N THR A 134 21.92 6.91 22.50
CA THR A 134 20.58 6.40 22.76
C THR A 134 20.21 5.34 21.72
N GLY A 135 19.37 4.36 22.11
CA GLY A 135 18.94 3.27 21.23
C GLY A 135 17.45 3.33 20.93
N GLY A 136 17.09 3.39 19.67
CA GLY A 136 15.71 3.50 19.19
C GLY A 136 15.27 2.31 18.32
N ARG A 137 14.02 1.92 18.44
CA ARG A 137 13.35 0.92 17.60
C ARG A 137 12.34 1.58 16.70
N TYR A 138 12.32 1.20 15.42
CA TYR A 138 11.42 1.74 14.42
C TYR A 138 10.99 0.67 13.42
N GLY A 139 9.91 0.90 12.68
CA GLY A 139 9.55 0.16 11.47
C GLY A 139 9.26 -1.33 11.66
N LEU A 140 9.06 -1.81 12.90
CA LEU A 140 8.69 -3.20 13.19
C LEU A 140 7.34 -3.53 12.54
N SER A 141 7.17 -4.77 12.09
CA SER A 141 5.96 -5.24 11.41
C SER A 141 5.58 -4.39 10.18
N SER A 142 6.57 -3.89 9.44
CA SER A 142 6.40 -3.04 8.27
C SER A 142 5.74 -1.68 8.54
N LYS A 143 5.75 -1.21 9.78
CA LYS A 143 5.32 0.15 10.13
C LYS A 143 6.13 1.19 9.35
N GLU A 144 5.50 2.28 8.99
CA GLU A 144 6.14 3.39 8.29
C GLU A 144 7.28 4.02 9.10
N PHE A 145 8.20 4.67 8.38
CA PHE A 145 9.23 5.53 8.96
C PHE A 145 9.29 6.83 8.15
N THR A 146 8.71 7.88 8.70
CA THR A 146 8.45 9.14 8.00
C THR A 146 9.45 10.23 8.39
N PRO A 147 9.56 11.31 7.60
CA PRO A 147 10.36 12.49 7.98
C PRO A 147 9.97 13.08 9.34
N GLY A 148 8.69 13.11 9.68
CA GLY A 148 8.23 13.57 11.00
C GLY A 148 8.79 12.72 12.14
N MET A 149 8.87 11.41 11.95
CA MET A 149 9.48 10.50 12.94
C MET A 149 10.98 10.77 13.10
N VAL A 150 11.70 11.00 12.00
CA VAL A 150 13.12 11.39 12.05
C VAL A 150 13.31 12.71 12.80
N ALA A 151 12.47 13.70 12.53
CA ALA A 151 12.50 14.98 13.26
C ALA A 151 12.20 14.79 14.76
N GLY A 152 11.27 13.88 15.12
CA GLY A 152 11.00 13.51 16.51
C GLY A 152 12.22 12.93 17.23
N VAL A 153 13.00 12.07 16.55
CA VAL A 153 14.27 11.57 17.09
C VAL A 153 15.29 12.69 17.32
N TYR A 154 15.43 13.63 16.39
CA TYR A 154 16.32 14.79 16.60
C TYR A 154 15.82 15.72 17.71
N ALA A 155 14.52 15.86 17.89
CA ALA A 155 13.94 16.63 18.98
C ALA A 155 14.24 15.98 20.34
N ASP A 156 14.11 14.66 20.48
CA ASP A 156 14.51 13.95 21.70
C ASP A 156 16.02 14.11 21.95
N LEU A 157 16.86 13.97 20.93
CA LEU A 157 18.29 14.22 21.06
C LEU A 157 18.64 15.67 21.48
N ALA A 158 17.77 16.63 21.22
CA ALA A 158 17.94 18.01 21.63
C ALA A 158 17.54 18.27 23.10
N ALA A 159 16.74 17.38 23.70
CA ALA A 159 16.28 17.51 25.07
C ALA A 159 17.43 17.44 26.09
N ASP A 160 17.29 18.04 27.27
CA ASP A 160 18.30 17.99 28.32
C ASP A 160 18.58 16.53 28.77
N HIS A 161 17.54 15.71 28.78
CA HIS A 161 17.59 14.30 29.15
C HIS A 161 16.91 13.44 28.06
N PRO A 162 17.62 13.13 26.96
CA PRO A 162 17.07 12.27 25.92
C PRO A 162 16.79 10.86 26.47
N LYS A 163 15.74 10.20 25.96
CA LYS A 163 15.39 8.83 26.38
C LYS A 163 16.51 7.85 26.03
N PRO A 164 17.12 7.16 27.00
CA PRO A 164 18.21 6.20 26.72
C PRO A 164 17.76 5.06 25.78
N ARG A 165 16.49 4.67 25.86
CA ARG A 165 15.81 3.72 24.99
C ARG A 165 14.48 4.28 24.61
N PHE A 166 14.11 4.14 23.33
CA PHE A 166 12.84 4.64 22.83
C PHE A 166 12.28 3.81 21.67
N THR A 167 11.02 4.04 21.36
CA THR A 167 10.37 3.63 20.10
C THR A 167 9.90 4.85 19.34
N ILE A 168 9.91 4.78 18.01
CA ILE A 168 9.36 5.82 17.14
C ILE A 168 8.43 5.18 16.10
N GLY A 169 7.24 5.76 15.92
CA GLY A 169 6.19 5.18 15.08
C GLY A 169 5.56 3.90 15.64
N ILE A 170 5.82 3.59 16.93
CA ILE A 170 5.27 2.45 17.66
C ILE A 170 4.65 3.00 18.94
N THR A 171 3.36 2.77 19.15
CA THR A 171 2.65 3.19 20.37
C THR A 171 2.92 2.16 21.48
N ASP A 172 3.94 2.41 22.27
CA ASP A 172 4.33 1.55 23.41
C ASP A 172 3.66 2.05 24.68
N ASP A 173 2.45 1.60 24.91
CA ASP A 173 1.64 1.86 26.09
C ASP A 173 1.97 0.94 27.28
N VAL A 174 2.88 -0.02 27.09
CA VAL A 174 3.32 -0.98 28.12
C VAL A 174 4.56 -0.47 28.85
N SER A 175 5.59 -0.02 28.09
CA SER A 175 6.86 0.44 28.67
C SER A 175 7.01 1.98 28.64
N GLY A 176 6.12 2.71 27.96
CA GLY A 176 6.16 4.17 27.89
C GLY A 176 7.36 4.71 27.11
N LEU A 177 7.90 3.94 26.16
CA LEU A 177 9.11 4.29 25.43
C LEU A 177 8.88 5.11 24.16
N SER A 178 7.64 5.33 23.75
CA SER A 178 7.31 6.08 22.53
C SER A 178 7.83 7.51 22.60
N LEU A 179 8.39 7.98 21.48
CA LEU A 179 8.63 9.40 21.24
C LEU A 179 7.43 10.02 20.52
N ASP A 180 7.15 11.27 20.87
CA ASP A 180 6.19 12.10 20.15
C ASP A 180 6.82 12.60 18.83
N TYR A 181 6.00 12.75 17.80
CA TYR A 181 6.40 13.32 16.52
C TYR A 181 5.19 13.96 15.83
N GLY A 182 5.45 14.96 15.00
CA GLY A 182 4.45 15.58 14.14
C GLY A 182 4.59 15.18 12.68
N GLU A 183 3.71 15.68 11.83
CA GLU A 183 3.86 15.60 10.39
C GLU A 183 4.95 16.57 9.92
N LEU A 184 5.77 16.12 8.98
CA LEU A 184 6.78 16.94 8.31
C LEU A 184 6.79 16.62 6.83
N ASP A 185 6.41 17.57 6.00
CA ASP A 185 6.50 17.47 4.54
C ASP A 185 7.84 18.06 4.08
N ILE A 186 8.69 17.21 3.51
CA ILE A 186 10.02 17.58 2.99
C ILE A 186 10.09 17.42 1.47
N GLU A 187 8.96 17.14 0.82
CA GLU A 187 8.93 16.94 -0.62
C GLU A 187 9.43 18.19 -1.37
N PRO A 188 10.30 18.04 -2.38
CA PRO A 188 10.76 19.17 -3.16
C PRO A 188 9.61 19.91 -3.84
N ALA A 189 9.74 21.25 -3.95
CA ALA A 189 8.76 22.05 -4.66
C ALA A 189 8.56 21.56 -6.11
N GLY A 190 7.31 21.50 -6.55
CA GLY A 190 6.94 20.99 -7.88
C GLY A 190 6.83 19.47 -7.95
N THR A 191 6.98 18.74 -6.83
CA THR A 191 6.67 17.30 -6.79
C THR A 191 5.15 17.11 -6.76
N ILE A 192 4.62 16.46 -7.78
CA ILE A 192 3.22 16.03 -7.84
C ILE A 192 3.12 14.66 -7.20
N ARG A 193 2.17 14.52 -6.29
CA ARG A 193 1.91 13.29 -5.53
C ARG A 193 0.50 12.80 -5.81
N ALA A 194 0.34 11.49 -5.99
CA ALA A 194 -0.97 10.88 -6.17
C ALA A 194 -1.02 9.53 -5.46
N VAL A 195 -2.21 9.20 -4.94
CA VAL A 195 -2.49 7.88 -4.35
C VAL A 195 -3.71 7.29 -5.04
N PHE A 196 -3.61 6.02 -5.42
CA PHE A 196 -4.70 5.32 -6.09
C PHE A 196 -5.06 4.05 -5.32
N PHE A 197 -6.34 3.91 -5.06
CA PHE A 197 -6.93 2.73 -4.45
C PHE A 197 -7.68 1.92 -5.51
N GLY A 198 -7.45 0.62 -5.55
CA GLY A 198 -8.07 -0.30 -6.47
C GLY A 198 -7.96 -1.73 -5.98
N LEU A 199 -8.34 -2.67 -6.84
CA LEU A 199 -8.28 -4.11 -6.56
C LEU A 199 -7.27 -4.82 -7.47
N GLY A 200 -6.80 -5.96 -7.02
CA GLY A 200 -5.98 -6.86 -7.84
C GLY A 200 -6.76 -7.26 -9.10
N SER A 201 -6.14 -7.06 -10.25
CA SER A 201 -6.68 -7.37 -11.59
C SER A 201 -7.71 -6.38 -12.17
N ASP A 202 -8.06 -5.29 -11.48
CA ASP A 202 -8.95 -4.24 -12.02
C ASP A 202 -8.27 -3.28 -13.02
N GLY A 203 -6.97 -3.42 -13.24
CA GLY A 203 -6.19 -2.59 -14.16
C GLY A 203 -5.53 -1.36 -13.52
N THR A 204 -5.83 -1.00 -12.27
CA THR A 204 -5.29 0.17 -11.56
C THR A 204 -3.76 0.20 -11.57
N VAL A 205 -3.11 -0.89 -11.15
CA VAL A 205 -1.65 -0.99 -11.11
C VAL A 205 -1.04 -0.87 -12.51
N GLY A 206 -1.71 -1.46 -13.51
CA GLY A 206 -1.30 -1.36 -14.92
C GLY A 206 -1.34 0.08 -15.45
N ALA A 207 -2.42 0.80 -15.18
CA ALA A 207 -2.58 2.22 -15.52
C ALA A 207 -1.49 3.07 -14.86
N ASN A 208 -1.23 2.88 -13.57
CA ASN A 208 -0.24 3.63 -12.82
C ASN A 208 1.20 3.36 -13.30
N LYS A 209 1.55 2.09 -13.60
CA LYS A 209 2.85 1.75 -14.23
C LYS A 209 3.02 2.39 -15.60
N ASN A 210 1.95 2.48 -16.39
CA ASN A 210 2.00 3.16 -17.68
C ASN A 210 2.16 4.67 -17.52
N THR A 211 1.47 5.27 -16.54
CA THR A 211 1.62 6.69 -16.18
C THR A 211 3.07 7.02 -15.82
N ILE A 212 3.72 6.18 -15.00
CA ILE A 212 5.15 6.33 -14.65
C ILE A 212 6.03 6.31 -15.91
N LYS A 213 5.75 5.42 -16.87
CA LYS A 213 6.52 5.35 -18.13
C LYS A 213 6.33 6.58 -19.01
N ILE A 214 5.11 7.08 -19.11
CA ILE A 214 4.81 8.29 -19.88
C ILE A 214 5.52 9.50 -19.27
N LEU A 215 5.38 9.72 -17.97
CA LEU A 215 5.91 10.91 -17.30
C LEU A 215 7.42 10.83 -17.13
N GLY A 216 7.97 9.67 -16.76
CA GLY A 216 9.40 9.47 -16.55
C GLY A 216 10.22 9.30 -17.82
N GLY A 217 9.61 8.76 -18.89
CA GLY A 217 10.28 8.55 -20.16
C GLY A 217 10.04 9.65 -21.17
N ASP A 218 8.77 9.83 -21.57
CA ASP A 218 8.42 10.70 -22.68
C ASP A 218 8.38 12.19 -22.24
N ALA A 219 8.01 12.51 -20.99
CA ALA A 219 7.96 13.89 -20.47
C ALA A 219 9.24 14.31 -19.73
N GLY A 220 10.20 13.41 -19.53
CA GLY A 220 11.50 13.72 -18.91
C GLY A 220 11.45 14.09 -17.43
N LEU A 221 10.37 13.75 -16.71
CA LEU A 221 10.25 13.96 -15.28
C LEU A 221 10.94 12.81 -14.52
N ASN A 222 11.42 13.09 -13.31
CA ASN A 222 11.70 12.03 -12.35
C ASN A 222 10.38 11.43 -11.89
N ALA A 223 10.28 10.09 -11.87
CA ALA A 223 9.06 9.38 -11.54
C ALA A 223 9.35 8.25 -10.56
N GLN A 224 8.52 8.13 -9.54
CA GLN A 224 8.55 7.03 -8.57
C GLN A 224 7.16 6.43 -8.41
N GLY A 225 7.08 5.11 -8.34
CA GLY A 225 5.87 4.39 -7.96
C GLY A 225 6.17 3.36 -6.91
N TYR A 226 5.40 3.38 -5.83
CA TYR A 226 5.42 2.36 -4.79
C TYR A 226 4.03 1.73 -4.69
N PHE A 227 3.98 0.40 -4.76
CA PHE A 227 2.73 -0.35 -4.82
C PHE A 227 2.60 -1.22 -3.58
N VAL A 228 1.59 -0.95 -2.78
CA VAL A 228 1.21 -1.77 -1.62
C VAL A 228 0.17 -2.78 -2.09
N TYR A 229 0.40 -4.04 -1.79
CA TYR A 229 -0.52 -5.14 -2.09
C TYR A 229 -0.96 -5.78 -0.79
N ASP A 230 -2.26 -6.04 -0.67
CA ASP A 230 -2.76 -6.95 0.35
C ASP A 230 -2.20 -8.37 0.07
N SER A 231 -1.98 -9.16 1.11
CA SER A 231 -1.50 -10.54 1.03
C SER A 231 -2.50 -11.50 0.35
N LYS A 232 -3.78 -11.15 0.31
CA LYS A 232 -4.81 -11.84 -0.48
C LYS A 232 -4.50 -11.68 -1.97
N LYS A 233 -4.83 -12.67 -2.80
CA LYS A 233 -4.52 -12.63 -4.24
C LYS A 233 -5.61 -11.88 -5.05
N SER A 234 -6.17 -12.48 -6.08
CA SER A 234 -7.19 -11.84 -6.92
C SER A 234 -8.27 -11.14 -6.07
N GLY A 235 -8.65 -9.92 -6.41
CA GLY A 235 -9.57 -9.07 -5.64
C GLY A 235 -8.98 -8.47 -4.37
N SER A 236 -7.64 -8.59 -4.14
CA SER A 236 -6.98 -7.92 -3.03
C SER A 236 -6.90 -6.41 -3.25
N GLN A 237 -6.99 -5.64 -2.18
CA GLN A 237 -6.79 -4.20 -2.24
C GLN A 237 -5.38 -3.86 -2.69
N THR A 238 -5.25 -2.87 -3.55
CA THR A 238 -3.97 -2.30 -3.97
C THR A 238 -3.96 -0.80 -3.70
N VAL A 239 -2.85 -0.30 -3.16
CA VAL A 239 -2.65 1.14 -3.00
C VAL A 239 -1.37 1.53 -3.73
N SER A 240 -1.50 2.41 -4.72
CA SER A 240 -0.37 2.90 -5.52
C SER A 240 -0.02 4.31 -5.10
N HIS A 241 1.22 4.53 -4.69
CA HIS A 241 1.76 5.84 -4.34
C HIS A 241 2.67 6.31 -5.47
N LEU A 242 2.34 7.43 -6.09
CA LEU A 242 3.08 7.98 -7.22
C LEU A 242 3.66 9.35 -6.88
N ARG A 243 4.88 9.60 -7.34
CA ARG A 243 5.54 10.90 -7.31
C ARG A 243 6.13 11.24 -8.66
N PHE A 244 5.98 12.48 -9.07
CA PHE A 244 6.52 13.01 -10.32
C PHE A 244 7.07 14.41 -10.07
N GLY A 245 8.25 14.71 -10.61
CA GLY A 245 8.83 16.04 -10.40
C GLY A 245 10.09 16.31 -11.22
N PRO A 246 10.54 17.57 -11.27
CA PRO A 246 11.76 17.96 -11.99
C PRO A 246 13.04 17.51 -11.26
N ALA A 247 12.99 17.34 -9.94
CA ALA A 247 14.12 16.93 -9.12
C ALA A 247 14.14 15.40 -8.90
N PRO A 248 15.30 14.77 -8.66
CA PRO A 248 15.39 13.37 -8.27
C PRO A 248 14.56 13.06 -7.02
N ILE A 249 13.76 11.99 -7.08
CA ILE A 249 12.91 11.55 -5.97
C ILE A 249 13.66 10.48 -5.17
N ARG A 250 13.87 10.74 -3.89
CA ARG A 250 14.61 9.87 -2.97
C ARG A 250 13.79 9.45 -1.74
N ALA A 251 12.47 9.64 -1.79
CA ALA A 251 11.54 9.35 -0.71
C ALA A 251 11.17 7.86 -0.69
N PRO A 252 11.67 7.02 0.24
CA PRO A 252 11.30 5.59 0.34
C PRO A 252 10.03 5.37 1.17
N TYR A 253 9.45 6.42 1.77
CA TYR A 253 8.21 6.40 2.53
C TYR A 253 6.99 6.60 1.61
N LEU A 254 5.82 6.15 2.07
CA LEU A 254 4.57 6.32 1.35
C LEU A 254 4.20 7.82 1.22
N VAL A 255 3.36 8.15 0.26
CA VAL A 255 2.84 9.52 0.11
C VAL A 255 1.93 9.83 1.30
N PRO A 256 2.29 10.75 2.20
CA PRO A 256 1.49 11.04 3.40
C PRO A 256 0.36 12.04 3.12
N ASN A 257 0.54 12.91 2.13
CA ASN A 257 -0.31 14.06 1.86
C ASN A 257 -0.46 14.25 0.35
N ALA A 258 -1.50 13.63 -0.24
CA ALA A 258 -1.71 13.53 -1.68
C ALA A 258 -2.64 14.63 -2.20
N PRO A 259 -2.17 15.51 -3.11
CA PRO A 259 -3.04 16.43 -3.83
C PRO A 259 -4.04 15.74 -4.77
N PHE A 260 -3.80 14.48 -5.12
CA PHE A 260 -4.69 13.68 -5.94
C PHE A 260 -4.91 12.30 -5.33
N VAL A 261 -6.18 11.91 -5.20
CA VAL A 261 -6.60 10.58 -4.76
C VAL A 261 -7.53 9.98 -5.80
N GLY A 262 -7.17 8.82 -6.36
CA GLY A 262 -8.03 8.03 -7.23
C GLY A 262 -8.60 6.84 -6.49
N CYS A 263 -9.91 6.69 -6.47
CA CYS A 263 -10.60 5.52 -5.95
C CYS A 263 -11.30 4.81 -7.12
N HIS A 264 -10.77 3.68 -7.54
CA HIS A 264 -11.23 2.97 -8.72
C HIS A 264 -12.33 1.96 -8.41
N GLN A 265 -12.67 1.77 -7.13
CA GLN A 265 -13.75 0.92 -6.63
C GLN A 265 -14.46 1.67 -5.50
N ALA A 266 -15.71 2.04 -5.71
CA ALA A 266 -16.46 2.89 -4.77
C ALA A 266 -16.61 2.26 -3.37
N GLU A 267 -16.73 0.93 -3.29
CA GLU A 267 -16.85 0.19 -2.04
C GLU A 267 -15.64 0.35 -1.12
N LEU A 268 -14.47 0.71 -1.65
CA LEU A 268 -13.28 0.96 -0.82
C LEU A 268 -13.46 2.17 0.09
N LEU A 269 -14.29 3.15 -0.29
CA LEU A 269 -14.64 4.30 0.57
C LEU A 269 -15.39 3.89 1.85
N GLU A 270 -16.04 2.74 1.84
CA GLU A 270 -16.79 2.21 3.00
C GLU A 270 -15.94 1.34 3.92
N ARG A 271 -14.79 0.87 3.45
CA ARG A 271 -14.00 -0.17 4.12
C ARG A 271 -12.61 0.30 4.53
N THR A 272 -12.07 1.29 3.83
CA THR A 272 -10.71 1.79 4.02
C THR A 272 -10.74 3.30 4.09
N ASP A 273 -9.87 3.88 4.90
CA ASP A 273 -9.71 5.33 4.98
C ASP A 273 -8.97 5.87 3.72
N VAL A 274 -9.70 5.91 2.60
CA VAL A 274 -9.19 6.37 1.29
C VAL A 274 -8.76 7.83 1.35
N LEU A 275 -9.50 8.67 2.09
CA LEU A 275 -9.28 10.11 2.16
C LEU A 275 -8.32 10.52 3.30
N GLY A 276 -7.89 9.60 4.15
CA GLY A 276 -6.94 9.87 5.22
C GLY A 276 -5.65 10.51 4.69
N ARG A 277 -5.19 10.05 3.52
CA ARG A 277 -3.97 10.56 2.85
C ARG A 277 -4.22 11.75 1.90
N ALA A 278 -5.44 12.21 1.75
CA ALA A 278 -5.75 13.38 0.92
C ALA A 278 -5.26 14.67 1.56
N ALA A 279 -4.59 15.52 0.81
CA ALA A 279 -4.25 16.88 1.20
C ALA A 279 -5.49 17.76 1.33
N ARG A 280 -5.40 18.85 2.06
CA ARG A 280 -6.43 19.91 2.00
C ARG A 280 -6.45 20.50 0.58
N GLY A 281 -7.63 20.63 -0.01
CA GLY A 281 -7.80 21.06 -1.40
C GLY A 281 -7.45 20.00 -2.45
N ALA A 282 -7.31 18.73 -2.06
CA ALA A 282 -7.03 17.63 -2.97
C ALA A 282 -8.16 17.40 -4.00
N THR A 283 -7.84 16.70 -5.07
CA THR A 283 -8.80 16.16 -6.02
C THR A 283 -9.06 14.69 -5.73
N LEU A 284 -10.33 14.31 -5.54
CA LEU A 284 -10.80 12.92 -5.52
C LEU A 284 -11.40 12.58 -6.88
N LEU A 285 -10.91 11.50 -7.49
CA LEU A 285 -11.53 10.83 -8.63
C LEU A 285 -12.15 9.53 -8.15
N LEU A 286 -13.45 9.36 -8.33
CA LEU A 286 -14.17 8.14 -8.00
C LEU A 286 -14.71 7.47 -9.27
N ASN A 287 -14.42 6.17 -9.44
CA ASN A 287 -15.12 5.33 -10.40
C ASN A 287 -16.42 4.83 -9.76
N THR A 288 -17.56 5.18 -10.33
CA THR A 288 -18.89 4.84 -9.80
C THR A 288 -19.93 4.85 -10.92
N PRO A 289 -20.94 3.95 -10.89
CA PRO A 289 -22.07 3.99 -11.83
C PRO A 289 -23.07 5.12 -11.51
N HIS A 290 -22.96 5.79 -10.36
CA HIS A 290 -23.85 6.88 -10.00
C HIS A 290 -23.55 8.12 -10.86
N PRO A 291 -24.57 8.75 -11.45
CA PRO A 291 -24.40 10.02 -12.16
C PRO A 291 -23.98 11.14 -11.20
N PRO A 292 -23.39 12.23 -11.70
CA PRO A 292 -22.80 13.28 -10.85
C PRO A 292 -23.78 13.93 -9.88
N GLU A 293 -25.06 14.01 -10.21
CA GLU A 293 -26.13 14.54 -9.37
C GLU A 293 -26.51 13.63 -8.19
N GLU A 294 -26.26 12.33 -8.29
CA GLU A 294 -26.55 11.33 -7.26
C GLU A 294 -25.30 10.93 -6.46
N ALA A 295 -24.12 11.13 -7.03
CA ALA A 295 -22.86 10.63 -6.51
C ALA A 295 -22.55 11.14 -5.08
N TRP A 296 -22.94 12.38 -4.75
CA TRP A 296 -22.78 12.92 -3.41
C TRP A 296 -23.61 12.16 -2.38
N ASP A 297 -24.90 11.96 -2.67
CA ASP A 297 -25.84 11.32 -1.74
C ASP A 297 -25.60 9.79 -1.61
N ALA A 298 -24.90 9.20 -2.57
CA ALA A 298 -24.44 7.81 -2.52
C ALA A 298 -23.31 7.58 -1.51
N LEU A 299 -22.56 8.65 -1.12
CA LEU A 299 -21.46 8.54 -0.17
C LEU A 299 -21.95 8.39 1.28
N PRO A 300 -21.27 7.60 2.13
CA PRO A 300 -21.51 7.60 3.56
C PRO A 300 -21.20 8.97 4.19
N ARG A 301 -21.94 9.31 5.27
CA ARG A 301 -21.77 10.58 5.98
C ARG A 301 -20.30 10.87 6.39
N PRO A 302 -19.52 9.94 6.98
CA PRO A 302 -18.15 10.23 7.36
C PRO A 302 -17.24 10.60 6.16
N VAL A 303 -17.50 10.02 4.97
CA VAL A 303 -16.77 10.35 3.74
C VAL A 303 -17.13 11.75 3.26
N GLN A 304 -18.42 12.11 3.28
CA GLN A 304 -18.87 13.48 2.99
C GLN A 304 -18.24 14.51 3.93
N GLU A 305 -18.19 14.21 5.24
CA GLU A 305 -17.56 15.06 6.25
C GLU A 305 -16.06 15.24 6.01
N GLN A 306 -15.33 14.18 5.60
CA GLN A 306 -13.91 14.27 5.23
C GLN A 306 -13.69 15.14 3.98
N ILE A 307 -14.55 15.00 2.96
CA ILE A 307 -14.51 15.82 1.74
C ILE A 307 -14.66 17.29 2.09
N LEU A 308 -15.65 17.64 2.92
CA LEU A 308 -15.90 19.01 3.37
C LEU A 308 -14.76 19.55 4.23
N ALA A 309 -14.29 18.79 5.21
CA ALA A 309 -13.24 19.22 6.13
C ALA A 309 -11.91 19.49 5.43
N LYS A 310 -11.61 18.70 4.40
CA LYS A 310 -10.39 18.85 3.59
C LYS A 310 -10.58 19.70 2.33
N GLU A 311 -11.76 20.23 2.07
CA GLU A 311 -12.07 21.06 0.89
C GLU A 311 -11.75 20.34 -0.43
N ILE A 312 -12.06 19.04 -0.53
CA ILE A 312 -11.70 18.18 -1.65
C ILE A 312 -12.56 18.52 -2.88
N SER A 313 -11.95 18.68 -4.04
CA SER A 313 -12.66 18.72 -5.33
C SER A 313 -13.04 17.29 -5.75
N PHE A 314 -14.33 17.02 -5.93
CA PHE A 314 -14.85 15.69 -6.17
C PHE A 314 -15.23 15.49 -7.64
N TYR A 315 -14.67 14.46 -8.30
CA TYR A 315 -14.93 14.07 -9.68
C TYR A 315 -15.39 12.62 -9.75
N VAL A 316 -16.28 12.33 -10.69
CA VAL A 316 -16.81 10.99 -10.93
C VAL A 316 -16.74 10.60 -12.40
N ILE A 317 -16.64 9.30 -12.65
CA ILE A 317 -16.68 8.66 -13.95
C ILE A 317 -17.30 7.28 -13.81
N ASP A 318 -18.14 6.85 -14.74
CA ASP A 318 -18.47 5.45 -14.96
C ASP A 318 -17.52 4.87 -16.01
N ALA A 319 -16.38 4.37 -15.53
CA ALA A 319 -15.33 3.86 -16.41
C ALA A 319 -15.74 2.58 -17.13
N ASP A 320 -16.63 1.78 -16.57
CA ASP A 320 -17.13 0.55 -17.17
C ASP A 320 -18.09 0.82 -18.31
N ALA A 321 -19.02 1.76 -18.14
CA ALA A 321 -19.88 2.25 -19.22
C ALA A 321 -19.09 2.88 -20.36
N VAL A 322 -18.11 3.75 -20.06
CA VAL A 322 -17.24 4.37 -21.07
C VAL A 322 -16.42 3.35 -21.84
N ALA A 323 -15.81 2.39 -21.16
CA ALA A 323 -15.03 1.32 -21.78
C ALA A 323 -15.91 0.44 -22.67
N SER A 324 -17.08 0.05 -22.19
CA SER A 324 -18.06 -0.76 -22.94
C SER A 324 -18.54 -0.03 -24.20
N ALA A 325 -18.87 1.26 -24.10
CA ALA A 325 -19.29 2.09 -25.21
C ALA A 325 -18.16 2.35 -26.24
N ALA A 326 -16.90 2.14 -25.85
CA ALA A 326 -15.75 2.17 -26.77
C ALA A 326 -15.40 0.78 -27.35
N GLY A 327 -16.18 -0.26 -27.04
CA GLY A 327 -15.93 -1.65 -27.47
C GLY A 327 -14.76 -2.33 -26.72
N LEU A 328 -14.53 -1.93 -25.47
CA LEU A 328 -13.48 -2.43 -24.59
C LEU A 328 -14.05 -2.84 -23.22
N PRO A 329 -15.08 -3.70 -23.14
CA PRO A 329 -15.72 -4.06 -21.87
C PRO A 329 -14.69 -4.60 -20.87
N GLY A 330 -14.78 -4.18 -19.59
CA GLY A 330 -13.87 -4.55 -18.51
C GLY A 330 -12.42 -4.01 -18.66
N ARG A 331 -12.19 -3.04 -19.55
CA ARG A 331 -10.86 -2.41 -19.77
C ARG A 331 -10.85 -0.96 -19.33
N THR A 332 -11.10 -0.72 -18.05
CA THR A 332 -11.22 0.62 -17.46
C THR A 332 -9.88 1.35 -17.29
N ASN A 333 -8.75 0.65 -17.38
CA ASN A 333 -7.42 1.22 -17.16
C ASN A 333 -7.09 2.43 -18.03
N THR A 334 -7.46 2.41 -19.33
CA THR A 334 -7.26 3.57 -20.24
C THR A 334 -8.13 4.75 -19.83
N VAL A 335 -9.38 4.48 -19.45
CA VAL A 335 -10.35 5.51 -19.01
C VAL A 335 -9.83 6.21 -17.75
N LEU A 336 -9.52 5.44 -16.70
CA LEU A 336 -9.07 5.98 -15.41
C LEU A 336 -7.72 6.70 -15.50
N GLN A 337 -6.80 6.20 -16.33
CA GLN A 337 -5.55 6.92 -16.63
C GLN A 337 -5.81 8.26 -17.33
N THR A 338 -6.76 8.30 -18.27
CA THR A 338 -7.14 9.54 -18.97
C THR A 338 -7.73 10.55 -17.99
N CYS A 339 -8.60 10.13 -17.07
CA CYS A 339 -9.13 11.00 -16.01
C CYS A 339 -8.00 11.63 -15.19
N PHE A 340 -7.04 10.83 -14.73
CA PHE A 340 -5.89 11.35 -13.96
C PHE A 340 -5.16 12.45 -14.74
N PHE A 341 -4.80 12.20 -15.97
CA PHE A 341 -4.10 13.20 -16.78
C PHE A 341 -4.94 14.46 -17.07
N ALA A 342 -6.27 14.30 -17.17
CA ALA A 342 -7.16 15.41 -17.46
C ALA A 342 -7.31 16.41 -16.31
N ILE A 343 -7.24 15.93 -15.03
CA ILE A 343 -7.58 16.74 -13.86
C ILE A 343 -6.46 16.84 -12.81
N SER A 344 -5.33 16.14 -12.97
CA SER A 344 -4.20 16.20 -12.00
C SER A 344 -3.29 17.41 -12.20
N GLY A 345 -3.31 18.03 -13.38
CA GLY A 345 -2.41 19.13 -13.72
C GLY A 345 -0.93 18.72 -13.88
N VAL A 346 -0.61 17.42 -13.95
CA VAL A 346 0.77 16.91 -14.08
C VAL A 346 1.42 17.31 -15.40
N LEU A 347 0.63 17.46 -16.44
CA LEU A 347 0.99 18.00 -17.76
C LEU A 347 -0.13 18.92 -18.25
N PRO A 348 0.14 19.85 -19.18
CA PRO A 348 -0.91 20.52 -19.93
C PRO A 348 -1.85 19.48 -20.57
N ARG A 349 -3.17 19.68 -20.46
CA ARG A 349 -4.20 18.70 -20.84
C ARG A 349 -4.00 18.11 -22.23
N GLU A 350 -3.73 18.97 -23.22
CA GLU A 350 -3.56 18.55 -24.61
C GLU A 350 -2.31 17.68 -24.79
N GLN A 351 -1.19 18.06 -24.15
CA GLN A 351 0.03 17.29 -24.17
C GLN A 351 -0.14 15.93 -23.48
N ALA A 352 -0.89 15.88 -22.37
CA ALA A 352 -1.20 14.66 -21.66
C ALA A 352 -2.01 13.68 -22.54
N ILE A 353 -3.03 14.17 -23.23
CA ILE A 353 -3.88 13.35 -24.11
C ILE A 353 -3.07 12.80 -25.29
N GLU A 354 -2.22 13.62 -25.91
CA GLU A 354 -1.34 13.17 -26.99
C GLU A 354 -0.35 12.10 -26.52
N ALA A 355 0.23 12.28 -25.34
CA ALA A 355 1.14 11.30 -24.73
C ALA A 355 0.44 9.95 -24.46
N ILE A 356 -0.81 9.96 -23.97
CA ILE A 356 -1.61 8.74 -23.78
C ILE A 356 -1.86 8.06 -25.13
N LYS A 357 -2.34 8.79 -26.15
CA LYS A 357 -2.64 8.23 -27.47
C LYS A 357 -1.39 7.64 -28.12
N THR A 358 -0.24 8.29 -27.97
CA THR A 358 1.06 7.79 -28.42
C THR A 358 1.44 6.50 -27.70
N SER A 359 1.30 6.45 -26.37
CA SER A 359 1.57 5.26 -25.57
C SER A 359 0.65 4.08 -25.93
N ILE A 360 -0.64 4.35 -26.19
CA ILE A 360 -1.61 3.36 -26.67
C ILE A 360 -1.13 2.78 -28.00
N THR A 361 -0.73 3.62 -28.94
CA THR A 361 -0.24 3.19 -30.26
C THR A 361 1.01 2.35 -30.15
N LYS A 362 1.98 2.73 -29.30
CA LYS A 362 3.18 1.92 -29.01
C LYS A 362 2.83 0.55 -28.40
N THR A 363 1.88 0.51 -27.48
CA THR A 363 1.54 -0.70 -26.72
C THR A 363 0.69 -1.68 -27.51
N TYR A 364 -0.31 -1.17 -28.22
CA TYR A 364 -1.33 -2.00 -28.89
C TYR A 364 -1.18 -2.07 -30.40
N GLY A 365 -0.27 -1.33 -31.00
CA GLY A 365 -0.09 -1.29 -32.47
C GLY A 365 0.12 -2.68 -33.09
N ARG A 366 0.81 -3.59 -32.37
CA ARG A 366 1.00 -4.99 -32.84
C ARG A 366 -0.27 -5.85 -32.74
N ARG A 367 -1.31 -5.41 -32.05
CA ARG A 367 -2.61 -6.11 -31.90
C ARG A 367 -3.64 -5.72 -32.95
N GLY A 368 -3.30 -4.77 -33.83
CA GLY A 368 -4.13 -4.31 -34.92
C GLY A 368 -4.65 -2.87 -34.77
N ALA A 369 -4.91 -2.23 -35.88
CA ALA A 369 -5.38 -0.83 -35.93
C ALA A 369 -6.72 -0.63 -35.22
N ASP A 370 -7.62 -1.60 -35.28
CA ASP A 370 -8.93 -1.54 -34.61
C ASP A 370 -8.81 -1.45 -33.08
N VAL A 371 -7.85 -2.18 -32.49
CA VAL A 371 -7.62 -2.14 -31.03
C VAL A 371 -7.11 -0.75 -30.63
N VAL A 372 -6.20 -0.16 -31.41
CA VAL A 372 -5.69 1.19 -31.20
C VAL A 372 -6.84 2.22 -31.33
N ALA A 373 -7.65 2.11 -32.38
CA ALA A 373 -8.78 3.03 -32.60
C ALA A 373 -9.80 2.99 -31.46
N ARG A 374 -10.15 1.80 -30.94
CA ARG A 374 -11.06 1.67 -29.78
C ARG A 374 -10.47 2.31 -28.52
N ASN A 375 -9.18 2.13 -28.27
CA ASN A 375 -8.53 2.76 -27.11
C ASN A 375 -8.46 4.29 -27.26
N HIS A 376 -8.22 4.82 -28.47
CA HIS A 376 -8.30 6.27 -28.72
C HIS A 376 -9.73 6.79 -28.51
N ALA A 377 -10.74 6.07 -29.00
CA ALA A 377 -12.15 6.42 -28.78
C ALA A 377 -12.51 6.41 -27.28
N ALA A 378 -11.95 5.48 -26.48
CA ALA A 378 -12.13 5.49 -25.04
C ALA A 378 -11.54 6.75 -24.40
N VAL A 379 -10.36 7.22 -24.82
CA VAL A 379 -9.77 8.48 -24.34
C VAL A 379 -10.71 9.66 -24.63
N ASP A 380 -11.20 9.78 -25.87
CA ASP A 380 -12.06 10.90 -26.28
C ASP A 380 -13.41 10.89 -25.54
N LYS A 381 -14.02 9.71 -25.36
CA LYS A 381 -15.27 9.56 -24.58
C LYS A 381 -15.05 9.88 -23.10
N THR A 382 -13.93 9.47 -22.51
CA THR A 382 -13.61 9.77 -21.11
C THR A 382 -13.68 11.25 -20.81
N LEU A 383 -13.16 12.08 -21.70
CA LEU A 383 -13.16 13.54 -21.52
C LEU A 383 -14.56 14.18 -21.56
N ALA A 384 -15.53 13.51 -22.17
CA ALA A 384 -16.92 13.96 -22.22
C ALA A 384 -17.72 13.48 -20.98
N GLU A 385 -17.36 12.33 -20.43
CA GLU A 385 -18.09 11.67 -19.34
C GLU A 385 -17.44 11.89 -17.95
N LEU A 386 -16.33 12.60 -17.87
CA LEU A 386 -15.69 12.98 -16.61
C LEU A 386 -16.35 14.23 -16.04
N HIS A 387 -17.01 14.08 -14.89
CA HIS A 387 -17.82 15.16 -14.31
C HIS A 387 -17.32 15.56 -12.93
N GLN A 388 -17.37 16.87 -12.65
CA GLN A 388 -17.19 17.40 -11.30
C GLN A 388 -18.52 17.41 -10.57
N VAL A 389 -18.54 16.87 -9.35
CA VAL A 389 -19.72 16.83 -8.49
C VAL A 389 -19.87 18.16 -7.75
N THR A 390 -21.09 18.67 -7.70
CA THR A 390 -21.42 19.84 -6.88
C THR A 390 -21.54 19.40 -5.42
N ILE A 391 -20.67 19.93 -4.57
CA ILE A 391 -20.61 19.57 -3.14
C ILE A 391 -21.49 20.55 -2.35
N PRO A 392 -22.49 20.07 -1.60
CA PRO A 392 -23.28 20.89 -0.66
C PRO A 392 -22.42 21.46 0.47
N ALA A 393 -22.89 22.51 1.13
CA ALA A 393 -22.19 23.13 2.26
C ALA A 393 -22.11 22.23 3.51
N THR A 394 -22.95 21.21 3.60
CA THR A 394 -23.04 20.28 4.74
C THR A 394 -23.22 18.85 4.27
N ALA A 395 -22.82 17.89 5.10
CA ALA A 395 -23.09 16.47 4.85
C ALA A 395 -24.60 16.19 4.90
N THR A 396 -25.12 15.54 3.85
CA THR A 396 -26.55 15.25 3.66
C THR A 396 -26.91 13.82 4.03
N ALA A 397 -25.97 12.87 3.90
CA ALA A 397 -26.22 11.46 4.18
C ALA A 397 -26.49 11.20 5.66
N SER A 398 -27.41 10.29 5.93
CA SER A 398 -27.66 9.70 7.25
C SER A 398 -26.92 8.39 7.48
N ARG A 399 -26.49 7.73 6.40
CA ARG A 399 -25.82 6.42 6.41
C ARG A 399 -24.38 6.57 6.94
N GLY A 400 -24.04 5.80 8.00
CA GLY A 400 -22.67 5.67 8.49
C GLY A 400 -21.83 4.70 7.63
N LEU A 401 -20.59 4.45 8.05
CA LEU A 401 -19.80 3.35 7.50
C LEU A 401 -20.36 2.02 8.03
N PRO A 402 -20.38 0.96 7.21
CA PRO A 402 -20.74 -0.36 7.68
C PRO A 402 -19.69 -0.90 8.65
N ASP A 403 -20.12 -1.73 9.59
CA ASP A 403 -19.19 -2.48 10.43
C ASP A 403 -18.39 -3.47 9.57
N LEU A 404 -17.06 -3.47 9.72
CA LEU A 404 -16.18 -4.35 8.95
C LEU A 404 -16.29 -5.82 9.37
N VAL A 405 -16.73 -6.05 10.60
CA VAL A 405 -16.92 -7.38 11.20
C VAL A 405 -18.26 -7.42 11.94
N PRO A 406 -18.91 -8.60 12.05
CA PRO A 406 -20.16 -8.73 12.79
C PRO A 406 -20.05 -8.27 14.25
N ALA A 407 -21.13 -7.71 14.80
CA ALA A 407 -21.15 -7.19 16.18
C ALA A 407 -20.94 -8.29 17.24
N ASP A 408 -21.28 -9.53 16.91
CA ASP A 408 -21.09 -10.72 17.76
C ASP A 408 -19.72 -11.41 17.57
N ALA A 409 -18.85 -10.86 16.70
CA ALA A 409 -17.49 -11.36 16.54
C ALA A 409 -16.70 -11.27 17.86
N PRO A 410 -15.69 -12.15 18.09
CA PRO A 410 -14.84 -12.10 19.27
C PRO A 410 -14.22 -10.71 19.49
N GLU A 411 -13.99 -10.34 20.74
CA GLU A 411 -13.45 -9.02 21.10
C GLU A 411 -12.15 -8.69 20.35
N PHE A 412 -11.24 -9.65 20.25
CA PHE A 412 -10.00 -9.47 19.50
C PHE A 412 -10.24 -9.12 18.03
N VAL A 413 -11.21 -9.78 17.39
CA VAL A 413 -11.58 -9.52 15.99
C VAL A 413 -12.12 -8.10 15.85
N ARG A 414 -13.01 -7.68 16.74
CA ARG A 414 -13.60 -6.32 16.69
C ARG A 414 -12.60 -5.21 16.98
N ARG A 415 -11.63 -5.43 17.89
CA ARG A 415 -10.69 -4.40 18.36
C ARG A 415 -9.36 -4.39 17.62
N VAL A 416 -8.93 -5.51 17.07
CA VAL A 416 -7.62 -5.65 16.42
C VAL A 416 -7.77 -5.96 14.94
N THR A 417 -8.47 -7.06 14.60
CA THR A 417 -8.58 -7.48 13.20
C THR A 417 -9.33 -6.44 12.36
N ALA A 418 -10.42 -5.86 12.88
CA ALA A 418 -11.18 -4.81 12.19
C ALA A 418 -10.33 -3.56 11.91
N GLU A 419 -9.49 -3.14 12.86
CA GLU A 419 -8.57 -2.00 12.63
C GLU A 419 -7.52 -2.31 11.55
N MET A 420 -7.00 -3.54 11.53
CA MET A 420 -6.09 -3.99 10.47
C MET A 420 -6.79 -4.01 9.10
N MET A 421 -8.04 -4.50 9.03
CA MET A 421 -8.84 -4.51 7.81
C MET A 421 -9.13 -3.09 7.29
N ALA A 422 -9.33 -2.15 8.18
CA ALA A 422 -9.54 -0.73 7.85
C ALA A 422 -8.25 -0.02 7.38
N GLY A 423 -7.09 -0.68 7.40
CA GLY A 423 -5.80 -0.06 7.08
C GLY A 423 -5.24 0.83 8.21
N ARG A 424 -5.77 0.72 9.44
CA ARG A 424 -5.34 1.49 10.62
C ARG A 424 -4.51 0.68 11.62
N GLY A 425 -4.04 -0.51 11.22
CA GLY A 425 -3.26 -1.40 12.09
C GLY A 425 -2.01 -0.76 12.69
N ASP A 426 -1.40 0.23 12.02
CA ASP A 426 -0.24 0.96 12.53
C ASP A 426 -0.52 1.79 13.78
N ALA A 427 -1.78 2.18 14.02
CA ALA A 427 -2.21 2.92 15.20
C ALA A 427 -2.44 2.01 16.43
N LEU A 428 -2.50 0.69 16.25
CA LEU A 428 -2.68 -0.24 17.36
C LEU A 428 -1.54 -0.14 18.37
N PRO A 429 -1.84 -0.02 19.68
CA PRO A 429 -0.83 -0.02 20.72
C PRO A 429 -0.23 -1.41 20.93
N VAL A 430 0.94 -1.47 21.56
CA VAL A 430 1.64 -2.73 21.84
C VAL A 430 0.76 -3.69 22.67
N SER A 431 -0.02 -3.17 23.64
CA SER A 431 -0.93 -3.97 24.47
C SER A 431 -2.09 -4.62 23.72
N ALA A 432 -2.39 -4.17 22.47
CA ALA A 432 -3.47 -4.75 21.68
C ALA A 432 -3.17 -6.18 21.20
N LEU A 433 -1.89 -6.56 21.14
CA LEU A 433 -1.44 -7.88 20.69
C LEU A 433 -1.07 -8.78 21.88
N PRO A 434 -1.28 -10.11 21.77
CA PRO A 434 -0.93 -11.05 22.83
C PRO A 434 0.56 -11.02 23.17
N VAL A 435 0.89 -11.07 24.47
CA VAL A 435 2.26 -10.95 24.98
C VAL A 435 3.16 -12.14 24.60
N ASP A 436 2.56 -13.29 24.30
CA ASP A 436 3.26 -14.53 23.90
C ASP A 436 3.51 -14.60 22.39
N GLY A 437 3.09 -13.56 21.63
CA GLY A 437 3.22 -13.52 20.17
C GLY A 437 2.25 -14.43 19.42
N SER A 438 1.28 -15.04 20.10
CA SER A 438 0.23 -15.82 19.44
C SER A 438 -0.75 -14.91 18.69
N TYR A 439 -1.50 -15.50 17.75
CA TYR A 439 -2.61 -14.85 17.07
C TYR A 439 -3.80 -15.82 17.06
N PRO A 440 -5.03 -15.35 17.34
CA PRO A 440 -6.20 -16.25 17.37
C PRO A 440 -6.41 -16.96 16.04
N SER A 441 -6.67 -18.28 16.09
CA SER A 441 -6.99 -19.07 14.90
C SER A 441 -8.40 -18.81 14.42
N GLY A 442 -8.66 -19.00 13.10
CA GLY A 442 -9.99 -18.94 12.50
C GLY A 442 -10.55 -17.53 12.31
N THR A 443 -9.74 -16.48 12.44
CA THR A 443 -10.18 -15.09 12.25
C THR A 443 -10.60 -14.78 10.82
N THR A 444 -10.13 -15.53 9.83
CA THR A 444 -10.46 -15.33 8.41
C THR A 444 -11.96 -15.45 8.10
N GLN A 445 -12.73 -16.15 8.93
CA GLN A 445 -14.19 -16.22 8.78
C GLN A 445 -14.88 -14.85 8.94
N TYR A 446 -14.21 -13.90 9.59
CA TYR A 446 -14.68 -12.53 9.79
C TYR A 446 -14.10 -11.53 8.77
N GLU A 447 -13.09 -11.95 8.00
CA GLU A 447 -12.38 -11.10 7.03
C GLU A 447 -13.04 -11.17 5.66
N LYS A 448 -14.33 -10.82 5.60
CA LYS A 448 -15.12 -10.86 4.37
C LYS A 448 -14.68 -9.80 3.37
N ARG A 449 -14.66 -10.14 2.08
CA ARG A 449 -14.15 -9.25 1.03
C ARG A 449 -15.21 -8.27 0.54
N ASN A 450 -16.41 -8.75 0.18
CA ASN A 450 -17.51 -7.95 -0.37
C ASN A 450 -17.05 -6.99 -1.49
N VAL A 451 -16.27 -7.50 -2.45
CA VAL A 451 -15.61 -6.66 -3.47
C VAL A 451 -16.25 -6.78 -4.85
N SER A 452 -17.26 -7.63 -5.02
CA SER A 452 -17.88 -7.86 -6.32
C SER A 452 -19.35 -7.48 -6.32
N GLU A 453 -19.75 -6.71 -7.31
CA GLU A 453 -21.17 -6.40 -7.59
C GLU A 453 -21.88 -7.60 -8.22
N LEU A 454 -21.15 -8.46 -8.96
CA LEU A 454 -21.66 -9.66 -9.58
C LEU A 454 -21.08 -10.89 -8.87
N VAL A 455 -21.96 -11.81 -8.50
CA VAL A 455 -21.60 -13.06 -7.82
C VAL A 455 -22.14 -14.25 -8.59
N ALA A 456 -21.48 -15.41 -8.45
CA ALA A 456 -21.91 -16.60 -9.14
C ALA A 456 -23.24 -17.12 -8.59
N GLU A 457 -24.19 -17.44 -9.48
CA GLU A 457 -25.48 -18.07 -9.17
C GLU A 457 -25.53 -19.45 -9.81
N TRP A 458 -26.01 -20.45 -9.05
CA TRP A 458 -26.12 -21.84 -9.48
C TRP A 458 -27.53 -22.19 -9.92
N ASP A 459 -27.66 -22.77 -11.13
CA ASP A 459 -28.87 -23.31 -11.67
C ASP A 459 -28.84 -24.86 -11.53
N PRO A 460 -29.61 -25.42 -10.58
CA PRO A 460 -29.66 -26.87 -10.37
C PRO A 460 -30.28 -27.64 -11.55
N ASP A 461 -31.19 -27.02 -12.35
CA ASP A 461 -31.88 -27.68 -13.43
C ASP A 461 -30.98 -27.97 -14.63
N LEU A 462 -29.91 -27.17 -14.78
CA LEU A 462 -28.91 -27.35 -15.82
C LEU A 462 -27.66 -28.12 -15.35
N CYS A 463 -27.43 -28.24 -14.04
CA CYS A 463 -26.22 -28.78 -13.49
C CYS A 463 -26.04 -30.28 -13.69
N ILE A 464 -24.86 -30.71 -14.16
CA ILE A 464 -24.48 -32.12 -14.30
C ILE A 464 -23.54 -32.61 -13.19
N GLN A 465 -23.36 -31.87 -12.11
CA GLN A 465 -22.57 -32.23 -10.91
C GLN A 465 -21.08 -32.53 -11.20
N CYS A 466 -20.52 -31.94 -12.23
CA CYS A 466 -19.12 -32.21 -12.65
C CYS A 466 -18.05 -31.62 -11.72
N GLY A 467 -18.37 -30.65 -10.86
CA GLY A 467 -17.48 -30.04 -9.90
C GLY A 467 -16.46 -29.04 -10.47
N ASN A 468 -16.44 -28.79 -11.79
CA ASN A 468 -15.45 -27.90 -12.42
C ASN A 468 -15.45 -26.49 -11.82
N CYS A 469 -16.62 -25.92 -11.54
CA CYS A 469 -16.77 -24.60 -10.96
C CYS A 469 -16.12 -24.49 -9.56
N SER A 470 -16.30 -25.51 -8.70
CA SER A 470 -15.65 -25.57 -7.39
C SER A 470 -14.15 -25.74 -7.51
N PHE A 471 -13.67 -26.50 -8.50
CA PHE A 471 -12.25 -26.78 -8.71
C PHE A 471 -11.47 -25.56 -9.18
N VAL A 472 -12.04 -24.77 -10.11
CA VAL A 472 -11.35 -23.60 -10.68
C VAL A 472 -11.45 -22.34 -9.81
N CYS A 473 -12.34 -22.32 -8.81
CA CYS A 473 -12.54 -21.13 -7.98
C CYS A 473 -11.27 -20.77 -7.19
N PRO A 474 -10.63 -19.62 -7.45
CA PRO A 474 -9.35 -19.25 -6.84
C PRO A 474 -9.46 -19.01 -5.32
N HIS A 475 -10.67 -18.74 -4.83
CA HIS A 475 -10.95 -18.48 -3.41
C HIS A 475 -11.72 -19.59 -2.73
N SER A 476 -12.00 -20.69 -3.45
CA SER A 476 -12.77 -21.84 -2.93
C SER A 476 -14.12 -21.43 -2.33
N VAL A 477 -14.77 -20.41 -2.89
CA VAL A 477 -16.07 -19.92 -2.41
C VAL A 477 -17.24 -20.75 -2.89
N ILE A 478 -17.03 -21.61 -3.87
CA ILE A 478 -18.04 -22.52 -4.40
C ILE A 478 -17.88 -23.87 -3.71
N ARG A 479 -18.88 -24.26 -2.93
CA ARG A 479 -18.90 -25.49 -2.14
C ARG A 479 -20.03 -26.38 -2.56
N SER A 480 -19.72 -27.62 -2.88
CA SER A 480 -20.72 -28.65 -3.13
C SER A 480 -20.86 -29.59 -1.95
N LYS A 481 -22.06 -30.05 -1.69
CA LYS A 481 -22.37 -31.02 -0.66
C LYS A 481 -23.47 -31.97 -1.12
N PHE A 482 -23.42 -33.22 -0.72
CA PHE A 482 -24.51 -34.17 -0.80
C PHE A 482 -24.97 -34.57 0.61
N TYR A 483 -26.26 -34.85 0.77
CA TYR A 483 -26.91 -35.08 2.06
C TYR A 483 -28.22 -35.86 1.87
N ASP A 484 -28.77 -36.42 2.95
CA ASP A 484 -30.05 -37.10 2.93
C ASP A 484 -31.19 -36.13 2.61
N GLN A 485 -32.14 -36.57 1.78
CA GLN A 485 -33.31 -35.76 1.40
C GLN A 485 -34.12 -35.29 2.61
N ALA A 486 -34.12 -36.03 3.72
CA ALA A 486 -34.82 -35.65 4.93
C ALA A 486 -34.28 -34.33 5.55
N GLU A 487 -33.03 -34.00 5.32
CA GLU A 487 -32.44 -32.75 5.83
C GLU A 487 -33.05 -31.49 5.18
N LEU A 488 -33.70 -31.62 4.03
CA LEU A 488 -34.42 -30.49 3.39
C LEU A 488 -35.60 -29.97 4.19
N ALA A 489 -36.12 -30.76 5.14
CA ALA A 489 -37.23 -30.32 5.99
C ALA A 489 -36.84 -29.10 6.88
N GLU A 490 -35.57 -28.92 7.16
CA GLU A 490 -35.02 -27.81 7.94
C GLU A 490 -34.37 -26.72 7.07
N ALA A 491 -34.44 -26.88 5.74
CA ALA A 491 -33.81 -25.90 4.82
C ALA A 491 -34.66 -24.62 4.74
N PRO A 492 -34.02 -23.45 4.56
CA PRO A 492 -34.74 -22.20 4.33
C PRO A 492 -35.52 -22.22 3.01
N ASP A 493 -36.57 -21.41 2.94
CA ASP A 493 -37.37 -21.25 1.72
C ASP A 493 -36.49 -20.89 0.53
N GLY A 494 -36.71 -21.56 -0.62
CA GLY A 494 -35.94 -21.33 -1.84
C GLY A 494 -34.54 -21.97 -1.87
N PHE A 495 -34.21 -22.83 -0.90
CA PHE A 495 -32.92 -23.53 -0.89
C PHE A 495 -32.75 -24.41 -2.13
N ALA A 496 -31.81 -24.04 -3.00
CA ALA A 496 -31.56 -24.76 -4.25
C ALA A 496 -30.93 -26.14 -4.00
N SER A 497 -31.53 -27.16 -4.55
CA SER A 497 -31.08 -28.55 -4.43
C SER A 497 -31.55 -29.40 -5.60
N MET A 498 -30.83 -30.46 -5.94
CA MET A 498 -31.20 -31.42 -6.97
C MET A 498 -30.93 -32.86 -6.49
N PRO A 499 -31.53 -33.88 -7.10
CA PRO A 499 -31.17 -35.28 -6.82
C PRO A 499 -29.69 -35.52 -7.12
N LEU A 500 -29.01 -36.30 -6.28
CA LEU A 500 -27.65 -36.75 -6.57
C LEU A 500 -27.69 -37.89 -7.59
N ASP A 501 -27.04 -37.73 -8.74
CA ASP A 501 -26.87 -38.80 -9.73
C ASP A 501 -25.65 -39.67 -9.36
N ALA A 502 -25.84 -40.51 -8.34
CA ALA A 502 -24.80 -41.42 -7.87
C ALA A 502 -25.33 -42.81 -7.57
N ARG A 503 -24.66 -43.82 -8.10
CA ARG A 503 -25.03 -45.20 -7.91
C ARG A 503 -24.90 -45.64 -6.45
N GLY A 504 -25.99 -46.19 -5.87
CA GLY A 504 -25.98 -46.71 -4.49
C GLY A 504 -26.26 -45.66 -3.40
N LEU A 505 -26.67 -44.47 -3.77
CA LEU A 505 -27.07 -43.38 -2.87
C LEU A 505 -28.52 -42.94 -3.22
N PRO A 506 -29.57 -43.77 -2.99
CA PRO A 506 -30.94 -43.36 -3.17
C PRO A 506 -31.31 -42.27 -2.15
N ASP A 507 -32.30 -41.46 -2.48
CA ASP A 507 -32.83 -40.40 -1.59
C ASP A 507 -31.77 -39.37 -1.14
N THR A 508 -30.70 -39.25 -1.91
CA THR A 508 -29.61 -38.27 -1.66
C THR A 508 -29.79 -37.05 -2.54
N ARG A 509 -29.60 -35.91 -1.93
CA ARG A 509 -29.64 -34.59 -2.59
C ARG A 509 -28.25 -34.02 -2.75
N TYR A 510 -28.08 -33.16 -3.74
CA TYR A 510 -26.88 -32.37 -4.02
C TYR A 510 -27.22 -30.89 -4.03
N SER A 511 -26.38 -30.10 -3.41
CA SER A 511 -26.43 -28.63 -3.48
C SER A 511 -25.05 -28.04 -3.73
N LEU A 512 -25.04 -26.91 -4.39
CA LEU A 512 -23.87 -26.09 -4.58
C LEU A 512 -24.19 -24.72 -4.00
N GLN A 513 -23.32 -24.26 -3.07
CA GLN A 513 -23.47 -22.98 -2.40
C GLN A 513 -22.28 -22.08 -2.73
N VAL A 514 -22.53 -20.79 -2.85
CA VAL A 514 -21.52 -19.78 -3.11
C VAL A 514 -21.43 -18.85 -1.90
N TYR A 515 -20.23 -18.68 -1.35
CA TYR A 515 -19.98 -17.67 -0.33
C TYR A 515 -19.87 -16.31 -1.03
N LEU A 516 -20.98 -15.57 -1.09
CA LEU A 516 -21.12 -14.34 -1.88
C LEU A 516 -20.12 -13.26 -1.45
N GLU A 517 -19.94 -13.10 -0.14
CA GLU A 517 -19.04 -12.10 0.46
C GLU A 517 -17.55 -12.32 0.14
N ASP A 518 -17.17 -13.52 -0.27
CA ASP A 518 -15.81 -13.88 -0.65
C ASP A 518 -15.65 -14.06 -2.17
N CYS A 519 -16.73 -13.98 -2.94
CA CYS A 519 -16.72 -14.03 -4.39
C CYS A 519 -16.09 -12.74 -4.95
N THR A 520 -15.23 -12.88 -5.96
CA THR A 520 -14.56 -11.74 -6.61
C THR A 520 -15.11 -11.43 -8.01
N GLY A 521 -16.18 -12.10 -8.45
CA GLY A 521 -16.79 -11.89 -9.76
C GLY A 521 -15.89 -12.21 -10.96
N CYS A 522 -14.86 -13.05 -10.79
CA CYS A 522 -13.87 -13.32 -11.84
C CYS A 522 -14.38 -14.17 -13.01
N ALA A 523 -15.60 -14.69 -12.94
CA ALA A 523 -16.30 -15.52 -13.95
C ALA A 523 -15.58 -16.84 -14.35
N LEU A 524 -14.48 -17.23 -13.71
CA LEU A 524 -13.77 -18.49 -14.04
C LEU A 524 -14.66 -19.74 -13.90
N CYS A 525 -15.60 -19.72 -12.93
CA CYS A 525 -16.57 -20.82 -12.76
C CYS A 525 -17.53 -20.90 -13.94
N VAL A 526 -17.96 -19.76 -14.48
CA VAL A 526 -18.83 -19.68 -15.66
C VAL A 526 -18.10 -20.19 -16.89
N GLU A 527 -16.87 -19.76 -17.13
CA GLU A 527 -16.05 -20.21 -18.26
C GLU A 527 -15.75 -21.71 -18.20
N ALA A 528 -15.50 -22.26 -17.00
CA ALA A 528 -15.20 -23.69 -16.81
C ALA A 528 -16.43 -24.60 -16.84
N CYS A 529 -17.64 -24.05 -16.79
CA CYS A 529 -18.87 -24.84 -16.84
C CYS A 529 -19.07 -25.44 -18.24
N PRO A 530 -19.15 -26.77 -18.38
CA PRO A 530 -19.30 -27.39 -19.70
C PRO A 530 -20.75 -27.35 -20.22
N VAL A 531 -21.71 -26.99 -19.36
CA VAL A 531 -23.15 -27.00 -19.69
C VAL A 531 -23.56 -25.66 -20.26
N SER A 532 -24.33 -25.67 -21.34
CA SER A 532 -25.03 -24.52 -21.90
C SER A 532 -26.51 -24.78 -21.95
N SER A 533 -27.33 -23.79 -21.62
CA SER A 533 -28.79 -23.89 -21.73
C SER A 533 -29.19 -24.10 -23.19
N PRO A 534 -30.09 -25.08 -23.47
CA PRO A 534 -30.62 -25.28 -24.82
C PRO A 534 -31.64 -24.20 -25.23
N SER A 535 -32.23 -23.50 -24.26
CA SER A 535 -33.29 -22.50 -24.49
C SER A 535 -32.75 -21.05 -24.45
N GLU A 536 -31.66 -20.79 -23.68
CA GLU A 536 -31.14 -19.46 -23.49
C GLU A 536 -29.64 -19.38 -23.88
N PRO A 537 -29.33 -18.80 -25.04
CA PRO A 537 -27.92 -18.66 -25.48
C PRO A 537 -27.08 -17.86 -24.48
N GLY A 538 -25.99 -18.47 -24.02
CA GLY A 538 -25.05 -17.86 -23.06
C GLY A 538 -25.27 -18.24 -21.61
N GLN A 539 -26.45 -18.74 -21.24
CA GLN A 539 -26.73 -19.23 -19.89
C GLN A 539 -26.04 -20.60 -19.66
N ARG A 540 -25.49 -20.76 -18.46
CA ARG A 540 -24.84 -22.00 -18.01
C ARG A 540 -25.46 -22.50 -16.70
N ALA A 541 -24.97 -23.64 -16.22
CA ALA A 541 -25.40 -24.16 -14.91
C ALA A 541 -24.81 -23.35 -13.74
N ILE A 542 -23.91 -22.44 -14.00
CA ILE A 542 -23.43 -21.39 -13.08
C ILE A 542 -23.16 -20.12 -13.90
N ASN A 543 -23.73 -19.01 -13.47
CA ASN A 543 -23.72 -17.74 -14.18
C ASN A 543 -23.14 -16.62 -13.34
#